data_bf75cb4e7e2f43c53a1bc3265343eb7f
#
_entry.id   bf75cb4e7e2f43c53a1bc3265343eb7f
#
_cell.length_a   1.000
_cell.length_b   1.000
_cell.length_c   1.000
_cell.angle_alpha   90.00
_cell.angle_beta   90.00
_cell.angle_gamma   90.00
#
_symmetry.space_group_name_H-M   'P 1'
#
loop_
_entity.id
_entity.type
_entity.pdbx_description
1 polymer ?
#
loop_
_entity_poly.entity_id
_entity_poly.type
_entity_poly.pdbx_seq_one_letter_code
_entity_poly.pdbx_strand_id
1 'polypeptide(L)'
;APPGNDGVSPQEARWRLSQLLGPNAEARPQQADYASAVSQAFQPREAEDSPNLVLAEAGTGVGKTLGYVAPASVWAQKNQGPVWLSTFTRNLQHQIDTELDRLFPEMRDKQRKVVVRKGRENYLCLLNYEEAVRGLQVRSQDALAVGLMARWTARTRDGDMVGGDFPGWLPDLVGRGRTLGLTDRRGECIYAACPHYRKCFIEGSIRRARRAEIVVANHALVMIQAALGGGDEGTIPPRTVFDEGHHVFDAADSAFSAHLSGRETVELRRWLLGAEGGSRSSSRIRGLKRRVEDLLGDDPEVPEALDETLRAARCLPADGWHGRLTEDAAAGPAERFLASVRQQVYARVTRPGDPYSLETELRPAIQPLVDGAAELDTALEALYRPMKRLHDGLHARLDAEAEDLDSDTRRRIEATCRSLNRRGLMQVGAWRNMLQAAQDAAGPDAFVDWLMVERADGRDIDVGLHRHWVDPTQPFAQFVAQPSQGMVITSATLTDGSGDR
;
A
#
# COMPACT_ATOMS: atom_id res chain seq x y z
N ALA A 1 -15.62 -13.29 15.39
CA ALA A 1 -16.82 -12.46 15.49
C ALA A 1 -16.41 -11.02 15.19
N PRO A 2 -17.26 -10.20 14.58
CA PRO A 2 -17.03 -8.76 14.47
C PRO A 2 -16.96 -8.14 15.87
N PRO A 3 -16.26 -6.99 16.05
CA PRO A 3 -16.22 -6.29 17.33
C PRO A 3 -17.62 -5.83 17.75
N GLY A 4 -17.82 -5.65 19.05
CA GLY A 4 -19.02 -5.00 19.59
C GLY A 4 -19.11 -3.52 19.18
N ASN A 5 -20.17 -2.82 19.59
CA ASN A 5 -20.37 -1.42 19.28
C ASN A 5 -20.80 -0.59 20.51
N ASP A 6 -20.32 -0.96 21.69
CA ASP A 6 -20.59 -0.23 22.92
C ASP A 6 -19.82 1.09 22.94
N GLY A 7 -20.54 2.20 23.15
CA GLY A 7 -19.93 3.53 23.16
C GLY A 7 -19.05 3.82 24.37
N VAL A 8 -18.24 4.87 24.25
CA VAL A 8 -17.37 5.38 25.33
C VAL A 8 -17.86 6.76 25.78
N SER A 9 -18.32 6.86 27.02
CA SER A 9 -18.77 8.15 27.58
C SER A 9 -17.59 9.10 27.88
N PRO A 10 -17.83 10.42 27.90
CA PRO A 10 -16.82 11.39 28.33
C PRO A 10 -16.23 11.11 29.71
N GLN A 11 -17.04 10.61 30.65
CA GLN A 11 -16.58 10.23 31.97
C GLN A 11 -15.61 9.06 31.97
N GLU A 12 -15.88 8.04 31.16
CA GLU A 12 -14.98 6.89 31.00
C GLU A 12 -13.65 7.30 30.36
N ALA A 13 -13.69 8.18 29.36
CA ALA A 13 -12.49 8.73 28.73
C ALA A 13 -11.62 9.51 29.74
N ARG A 14 -12.22 10.40 30.54
CA ARG A 14 -11.51 11.15 31.59
C ARG A 14 -10.97 10.25 32.69
N TRP A 15 -11.75 9.27 33.12
CA TRP A 15 -11.31 8.32 34.12
C TRP A 15 -10.10 7.50 33.64
N ARG A 16 -10.16 6.99 32.42
CA ARG A 16 -9.04 6.27 31.81
C ARG A 16 -7.82 7.17 31.67
N LEU A 17 -7.99 8.42 31.26
CA LEU A 17 -6.91 9.39 31.14
C LEU A 17 -6.22 9.59 32.50
N SER A 18 -6.99 9.76 33.58
CA SER A 18 -6.43 9.92 34.93
C SER A 18 -5.63 8.71 35.38
N GLN A 19 -6.05 7.49 35.00
CA GLN A 19 -5.27 6.28 35.26
C GLN A 19 -3.93 6.26 34.51
N LEU A 20 -3.93 6.67 33.22
CA LEU A 20 -2.73 6.72 32.39
C LEU A 20 -1.72 7.77 32.87
N LEU A 21 -2.21 8.88 33.38
CA LEU A 21 -1.37 9.95 33.92
C LEU A 21 -0.78 9.60 35.29
N GLY A 22 -1.49 8.81 36.07
CA GLY A 22 -1.07 8.40 37.43
C GLY A 22 -1.39 9.45 38.51
N PRO A 23 -1.22 9.10 39.80
CA PRO A 23 -1.70 9.90 40.92
C PRO A 23 -0.93 11.22 41.14
N ASN A 24 0.28 11.34 40.64
CA ASN A 24 1.13 12.52 40.82
C ASN A 24 1.17 13.45 39.58
N ALA A 25 0.29 13.23 38.62
CA ALA A 25 0.27 14.04 37.41
C ALA A 25 -0.33 15.43 37.69
N GLU A 26 0.25 16.43 37.04
CA GLU A 26 -0.33 17.77 37.02
C GLU A 26 -1.70 17.75 36.34
N ALA A 27 -2.69 18.37 36.97
CA ALA A 27 -4.02 18.50 36.39
C ALA A 27 -4.00 19.42 35.15
N ARG A 28 -4.35 18.88 34.00
CA ARG A 28 -4.45 19.61 32.75
C ARG A 28 -5.89 19.57 32.22
N PRO A 29 -6.71 20.58 32.55
CA PRO A 29 -8.12 20.61 32.13
C PRO A 29 -8.31 20.47 30.63
N GLN A 30 -7.45 21.12 29.82
CA GLN A 30 -7.53 21.05 28.37
C GLN A 30 -7.34 19.61 27.85
N GLN A 31 -6.46 18.83 28.48
CA GLN A 31 -6.25 17.43 28.09
C GLN A 31 -7.47 16.56 28.42
N ALA A 32 -8.13 16.82 29.56
CA ALA A 32 -9.33 16.12 29.95
C ALA A 32 -10.53 16.49 29.05
N ASP A 33 -10.64 17.77 28.68
CA ASP A 33 -11.66 18.25 27.74
C ASP A 33 -11.45 17.67 26.35
N TYR A 34 -10.18 17.62 25.89
CA TYR A 34 -9.79 16.97 24.64
C TYR A 34 -10.19 15.47 24.63
N ALA A 35 -9.85 14.71 25.67
CA ALA A 35 -10.24 13.31 25.77
C ALA A 35 -11.76 13.11 25.75
N SER A 36 -12.50 14.03 26.37
CA SER A 36 -13.96 14.02 26.37
C SER A 36 -14.53 14.29 24.98
N ALA A 37 -14.01 15.29 24.26
CA ALA A 37 -14.43 15.60 22.90
C ALA A 37 -14.15 14.44 21.95
N VAL A 38 -12.95 13.88 22.00
CA VAL A 38 -12.52 12.73 21.16
C VAL A 38 -13.36 11.48 21.41
N SER A 39 -13.92 11.31 22.64
CA SER A 39 -14.77 10.14 22.94
C SER A 39 -16.02 10.04 22.05
N GLN A 40 -16.45 11.13 21.40
CA GLN A 40 -17.58 11.13 20.46
C GLN A 40 -17.31 10.23 19.24
N ALA A 41 -16.07 10.14 18.77
CA ALA A 41 -15.71 9.24 17.68
C ALA A 41 -15.86 7.76 18.05
N PHE A 42 -16.01 7.43 19.32
CA PHE A 42 -16.16 6.09 19.87
C PHE A 42 -17.59 5.76 20.30
N GLN A 43 -18.57 6.56 19.87
CA GLN A 43 -19.99 6.26 20.02
C GLN A 43 -20.47 5.35 18.87
N PRO A 44 -21.57 4.58 19.05
CA PRO A 44 -22.23 3.91 17.95
C PRO A 44 -22.64 4.93 16.87
N ARG A 45 -22.40 4.60 15.59
CA ARG A 45 -22.88 5.45 14.49
C ARG A 45 -24.40 5.34 14.35
N GLU A 46 -25.05 6.44 14.00
CA GLU A 46 -26.50 6.53 13.88
C GLU A 46 -27.02 5.93 12.55
N ALA A 47 -26.22 6.06 11.47
CA ALA A 47 -26.53 5.53 10.15
C ALA A 47 -25.32 4.84 9.51
N GLU A 48 -25.55 3.96 8.54
CA GLU A 48 -24.52 3.11 7.96
C GLU A 48 -23.39 3.91 7.27
N ASP A 49 -23.72 4.99 6.60
CA ASP A 49 -22.76 5.83 5.86
C ASP A 49 -22.40 7.14 6.61
N SER A 50 -22.71 7.21 7.91
CA SER A 50 -22.47 8.40 8.73
C SER A 50 -21.53 8.08 9.89
N PRO A 51 -20.20 8.10 9.66
CA PRO A 51 -19.23 7.86 10.73
C PRO A 51 -19.24 9.00 11.74
N ASN A 52 -18.94 8.67 13.00
CA ASN A 52 -18.69 9.70 14.01
C ASN A 52 -17.32 10.35 13.77
N LEU A 53 -17.26 11.43 13.02
CA LEU A 53 -16.06 12.16 12.69
C LEU A 53 -15.80 13.28 13.69
N VAL A 54 -14.64 13.28 14.33
CA VAL A 54 -14.17 14.32 15.22
C VAL A 54 -12.90 14.97 14.68
N LEU A 55 -12.97 16.26 14.38
CA LEU A 55 -11.81 17.10 14.08
C LEU A 55 -11.38 17.77 15.39
N ALA A 56 -10.17 17.47 15.85
CA ALA A 56 -9.68 17.95 17.15
C ALA A 56 -8.33 18.66 17.01
N GLU A 57 -8.37 19.98 16.99
CA GLU A 57 -7.16 20.79 17.06
C GLU A 57 -6.72 20.97 18.52
N ALA A 58 -5.49 20.62 18.82
CA ALA A 58 -4.90 20.79 20.12
C ALA A 58 -3.40 21.09 20.00
N GLY A 59 -2.97 22.20 20.57
CA GLY A 59 -1.60 22.67 20.49
C GLY A 59 -0.55 21.66 20.99
N THR A 60 0.70 21.92 20.69
CA THR A 60 1.82 21.13 21.20
C THR A 60 1.87 21.19 22.72
N GLY A 61 2.16 20.06 23.40
CA GLY A 61 2.27 20.01 24.86
C GLY A 61 0.97 19.76 25.62
N VAL A 62 -0.20 19.83 24.99
CA VAL A 62 -1.49 19.47 25.63
C VAL A 62 -1.55 18.00 26.06
N GLY A 63 -0.75 17.13 25.41
CA GLY A 63 -0.76 15.70 25.72
C GLY A 63 -1.79 14.93 24.88
N LYS A 64 -1.94 15.31 23.60
CA LYS A 64 -2.86 14.67 22.62
C LYS A 64 -2.82 13.15 22.66
N THR A 65 -1.62 12.57 22.66
CA THR A 65 -1.44 11.11 22.56
C THR A 65 -2.20 10.36 23.63
N LEU A 66 -2.00 10.69 24.90
CA LEU A 66 -2.75 10.07 25.99
C LEU A 66 -4.24 10.44 25.97
N GLY A 67 -4.57 11.66 25.49
CA GLY A 67 -5.93 12.15 25.36
C GLY A 67 -6.77 11.30 24.40
N TYR A 68 -6.24 10.86 23.25
CA TYR A 68 -6.96 9.97 22.35
C TYR A 68 -6.76 8.48 22.68
N VAL A 69 -5.63 8.07 23.27
CA VAL A 69 -5.41 6.69 23.72
C VAL A 69 -6.40 6.31 24.81
N ALA A 70 -6.80 7.25 25.67
CA ALA A 70 -7.75 6.98 26.75
C ALA A 70 -9.09 6.43 26.21
N PRO A 71 -9.90 7.15 25.40
CA PRO A 71 -11.15 6.61 24.87
C PRO A 71 -10.93 5.44 23.92
N ALA A 72 -9.87 5.43 23.10
CA ALA A 72 -9.52 4.34 22.21
C ALA A 72 -9.33 3.01 22.95
N SER A 73 -8.59 3.03 24.07
CA SER A 73 -8.33 1.83 24.87
C SER A 73 -9.60 1.33 25.59
N VAL A 74 -10.48 2.24 26.05
CA VAL A 74 -11.76 1.85 26.63
C VAL A 74 -12.64 1.15 25.59
N TRP A 75 -12.74 1.73 24.39
CA TRP A 75 -13.53 1.15 23.32
C TRP A 75 -13.01 -0.24 22.93
N ALA A 76 -11.68 -0.39 22.72
CA ALA A 76 -11.07 -1.62 22.34
C ALA A 76 -11.32 -2.74 23.36
N GLN A 77 -11.27 -2.44 24.66
CA GLN A 77 -11.53 -3.39 25.73
C GLN A 77 -13.01 -3.78 25.82
N LYS A 78 -13.93 -2.83 25.71
CA LYS A 78 -15.38 -3.10 25.72
C LYS A 78 -15.81 -3.99 24.56
N ASN A 79 -15.27 -3.71 23.37
CA ASN A 79 -15.77 -4.28 22.12
C ASN A 79 -14.90 -5.41 21.57
N GLN A 80 -13.79 -5.73 22.22
CA GLN A 80 -12.83 -6.77 21.77
C GLN A 80 -12.42 -6.59 20.31
N GLY A 81 -12.20 -5.35 19.90
CA GLY A 81 -11.84 -4.97 18.55
C GLY A 81 -10.69 -3.97 18.48
N PRO A 82 -9.91 -3.97 17.39
CA PRO A 82 -8.78 -3.08 17.27
C PRO A 82 -9.20 -1.63 17.01
N VAL A 83 -8.53 -0.71 17.68
CA VAL A 83 -8.49 0.71 17.29
C VAL A 83 -7.16 0.99 16.61
N TRP A 84 -7.20 1.65 15.45
CA TRP A 84 -6.01 2.00 14.71
C TRP A 84 -5.57 3.42 15.06
N LEU A 85 -4.31 3.56 15.49
CA LEU A 85 -3.63 4.83 15.72
C LEU A 85 -2.67 5.06 14.55
N SER A 86 -3.04 5.99 13.70
CA SER A 86 -2.28 6.30 12.49
C SER A 86 -1.52 7.62 12.67
N THR A 87 -0.27 7.67 12.24
CA THR A 87 0.55 8.88 12.26
C THR A 87 1.39 9.00 10.99
N PHE A 88 2.04 10.14 10.77
CA PHE A 88 2.72 10.39 9.50
C PHE A 88 4.05 9.66 9.37
N THR A 89 4.93 9.72 10.39
CA THR A 89 6.29 9.20 10.31
C THR A 89 6.53 7.97 11.19
N ARG A 90 7.60 7.23 10.87
CA ARG A 90 8.05 6.08 11.68
C ARG A 90 8.51 6.49 13.07
N ASN A 91 9.12 7.67 13.21
CA ASN A 91 9.54 8.18 14.52
C ASN A 91 8.33 8.46 15.41
N LEU A 92 7.27 9.02 14.86
CA LEU A 92 6.01 9.24 15.57
C LEU A 92 5.32 7.91 15.92
N GLN A 93 5.40 6.89 15.05
CA GLN A 93 4.92 5.54 15.41
C GLN A 93 5.65 4.99 16.64
N HIS A 94 6.97 5.17 16.70
CA HIS A 94 7.75 4.74 17.87
C HIS A 94 7.41 5.54 19.11
N GLN A 95 7.15 6.84 18.97
CA GLN A 95 6.70 7.68 20.08
C GLN A 95 5.35 7.22 20.64
N ILE A 96 4.36 6.97 19.76
CA ILE A 96 3.06 6.40 20.18
C ILE A 96 3.27 5.06 20.88
N ASP A 97 4.08 4.17 20.29
CA ASP A 97 4.36 2.86 20.89
C ASP A 97 4.98 2.99 22.30
N THR A 98 5.88 3.96 22.52
CA THR A 98 6.47 4.24 23.83
C THR A 98 5.44 4.78 24.83
N GLU A 99 4.54 5.66 24.41
CA GLU A 99 3.46 6.17 25.29
C GLU A 99 2.47 5.05 25.71
N LEU A 100 2.32 4.01 24.87
CA LEU A 100 1.50 2.84 25.19
C LEU A 100 2.11 1.96 26.30
N ASP A 101 3.36 2.16 26.74
CA ASP A 101 3.94 1.52 27.93
C ASP A 101 3.19 1.93 29.20
N ARG A 102 2.58 3.12 29.22
CA ARG A 102 1.72 3.55 30.34
C ARG A 102 0.41 2.79 30.41
N LEU A 103 -0.14 2.40 29.26
CA LEU A 103 -1.36 1.59 29.18
C LEU A 103 -1.07 0.10 29.47
N PHE A 104 0.07 -0.38 29.05
CA PHE A 104 0.50 -1.77 29.20
C PHE A 104 1.91 -1.85 29.81
N PRO A 105 2.06 -1.67 31.14
CA PRO A 105 3.37 -1.68 31.80
C PRO A 105 4.10 -3.03 31.66
N GLU A 106 3.34 -4.12 31.58
CA GLU A 106 3.93 -5.45 31.38
C GLU A 106 4.21 -5.70 29.89
N MET A 107 5.48 -5.92 29.55
CA MET A 107 5.94 -6.17 28.18
C MET A 107 5.18 -7.31 27.49
N ARG A 108 4.83 -8.38 28.21
CA ARG A 108 4.08 -9.52 27.65
C ARG A 108 2.67 -9.13 27.24
N ASP A 109 2.00 -8.31 28.04
CA ASP A 109 0.65 -7.81 27.75
C ASP A 109 0.70 -6.84 26.58
N LYS A 110 1.65 -5.90 26.58
CA LYS A 110 1.86 -4.99 25.45
C LYS A 110 2.06 -5.76 24.14
N GLN A 111 2.96 -6.74 24.08
CA GLN A 111 3.22 -7.53 22.87
C GLN A 111 2.00 -8.30 22.35
N ARG A 112 1.05 -8.62 23.19
CA ARG A 112 -0.20 -9.28 22.81
C ARG A 112 -1.26 -8.29 22.32
N LYS A 113 -1.33 -7.13 22.93
CA LYS A 113 -2.41 -6.14 22.75
C LYS A 113 -2.07 -5.01 21.81
N VAL A 114 -0.79 -4.73 21.59
CA VAL A 114 -0.30 -3.68 20.71
C VAL A 114 0.46 -4.29 19.53
N VAL A 115 0.15 -3.83 18.33
CA VAL A 115 0.83 -4.24 17.10
C VAL A 115 1.21 -3.03 16.28
N VAL A 116 2.50 -2.86 15.99
CA VAL A 116 2.96 -1.88 15.01
C VAL A 116 2.89 -2.52 13.64
N ARG A 117 2.11 -1.92 12.73
CA ARG A 117 1.95 -2.35 11.34
C ARG A 117 2.72 -1.43 10.41
N LYS A 118 3.46 -2.03 9.50
CA LYS A 118 4.19 -1.34 8.42
C LYS A 118 3.81 -1.92 7.07
N GLY A 119 4.14 -1.24 6.00
CA GLY A 119 4.00 -1.77 4.64
C GLY A 119 4.81 -3.05 4.44
N ARG A 120 4.37 -3.89 3.53
CA ARG A 120 4.97 -5.23 3.24
C ARG A 120 6.44 -5.13 2.86
N GLU A 121 6.82 -4.05 2.18
CA GLU A 121 8.18 -3.72 1.76
C GLU A 121 9.16 -3.47 2.90
N ASN A 122 8.67 -3.38 4.13
CA ASN A 122 9.50 -3.21 5.33
C ASN A 122 9.86 -4.55 6.01
N TYR A 123 9.26 -5.66 5.58
CA TYR A 123 9.48 -6.97 6.21
C TYR A 123 10.29 -7.91 5.35
N LEU A 124 11.08 -8.75 6.00
CA LEU A 124 11.77 -9.86 5.35
C LEU A 124 10.76 -10.83 4.73
N CYS A 125 10.91 -11.11 3.45
CA CYS A 125 10.23 -12.22 2.79
C CYS A 125 11.06 -13.50 2.91
N LEU A 126 10.54 -14.49 3.63
CA LEU A 126 11.24 -15.76 3.83
C LEU A 126 11.41 -16.54 2.52
N LEU A 127 10.51 -16.36 1.55
CA LEU A 127 10.63 -16.96 0.22
C LEU A 127 11.81 -16.34 -0.55
N ASN A 128 11.90 -15.00 -0.56
CA ASN A 128 13.01 -14.29 -1.20
C ASN A 128 14.35 -14.65 -0.54
N TYR A 129 14.35 -14.84 0.77
CA TYR A 129 15.53 -15.29 1.50
C TYR A 129 15.92 -16.73 1.13
N GLU A 130 14.98 -17.67 1.08
CA GLU A 130 15.24 -19.04 0.65
C GLU A 130 15.79 -19.08 -0.78
N GLU A 131 15.24 -18.28 -1.68
CA GLU A 131 15.75 -18.17 -3.06
C GLU A 131 17.17 -17.58 -3.11
N ALA A 132 17.47 -16.62 -2.24
CA ALA A 132 18.85 -16.11 -2.11
C ALA A 132 19.82 -17.19 -1.66
N VAL A 133 19.42 -18.03 -0.69
CA VAL A 133 20.21 -19.19 -0.25
C VAL A 133 20.45 -20.18 -1.40
N ARG A 134 19.40 -20.55 -2.14
CA ARG A 134 19.53 -21.43 -3.33
C ARG A 134 20.42 -20.82 -4.40
N GLY A 135 20.40 -19.50 -4.53
CA GLY A 135 21.24 -18.76 -5.47
C GLY A 135 22.73 -18.79 -5.17
N LEU A 136 23.16 -19.21 -3.98
CA LEU A 136 24.58 -19.28 -3.60
C LEU A 136 25.37 -20.31 -4.41
N GLN A 137 24.72 -21.32 -4.96
CA GLN A 137 25.35 -22.29 -5.88
C GLN A 137 25.97 -21.61 -7.11
N VAL A 138 25.42 -20.47 -7.53
CA VAL A 138 25.87 -19.70 -8.69
C VAL A 138 26.59 -18.40 -8.28
N ARG A 139 26.22 -17.83 -7.13
CA ARG A 139 26.71 -16.53 -6.61
C ARG A 139 27.32 -16.72 -5.23
N SER A 140 28.43 -17.45 -5.17
CA SER A 140 29.14 -17.72 -3.90
C SER A 140 29.61 -16.45 -3.19
N GLN A 141 29.83 -15.35 -3.91
CA GLN A 141 30.19 -14.04 -3.33
C GLN A 141 29.12 -13.44 -2.41
N ASP A 142 27.87 -13.90 -2.51
CA ASP A 142 26.77 -13.43 -1.67
C ASP A 142 26.69 -14.21 -0.34
N ALA A 143 27.54 -15.22 -0.14
CA ALA A 143 27.48 -16.13 1.01
C ALA A 143 27.60 -15.40 2.36
N LEU A 144 28.48 -14.38 2.45
CA LEU A 144 28.64 -13.61 3.66
C LEU A 144 27.36 -12.83 4.03
N ALA A 145 26.77 -12.14 3.07
CA ALA A 145 25.54 -11.39 3.28
C ALA A 145 24.38 -12.32 3.65
N VAL A 146 24.20 -13.42 2.94
CA VAL A 146 23.16 -14.41 3.20
C VAL A 146 23.35 -15.08 4.57
N GLY A 147 24.60 -15.36 4.96
CA GLY A 147 24.93 -15.94 6.27
C GLY A 147 24.65 -14.97 7.43
N LEU A 148 24.93 -13.67 7.28
CA LEU A 148 24.57 -12.65 8.27
C LEU A 148 23.05 -12.49 8.38
N MET A 149 22.35 -12.48 7.25
CA MET A 149 20.89 -12.48 7.22
C MET A 149 20.29 -13.73 7.89
N ALA A 150 20.90 -14.91 7.71
CA ALA A 150 20.48 -16.14 8.40
C ALA A 150 20.49 -15.99 9.92
N ARG A 151 21.60 -15.44 10.47
CA ARG A 151 21.75 -15.25 11.92
C ARG A 151 20.70 -14.28 12.46
N TRP A 152 20.41 -13.20 11.75
CA TRP A 152 19.37 -12.27 12.15
C TRP A 152 17.99 -12.93 12.02
N THR A 153 17.66 -13.53 10.86
CA THR A 153 16.38 -14.21 10.63
C THR A 153 16.04 -15.26 11.70
N ALA A 154 17.05 -15.97 12.18
CA ALA A 154 16.86 -16.97 13.26
C ALA A 154 16.50 -16.37 14.63
N ARG A 155 16.69 -15.06 14.83
CA ARG A 155 16.51 -14.38 16.12
C ARG A 155 15.46 -13.29 16.12
N THR A 156 15.19 -12.69 14.96
CA THR A 156 14.18 -11.63 14.86
C THR A 156 12.79 -12.14 15.23
N ARG A 157 12.02 -11.29 15.89
CA ARG A 157 10.64 -11.62 16.31
C ARG A 157 9.60 -11.16 15.30
N ASP A 158 9.87 -10.08 14.62
CA ASP A 158 8.89 -9.39 13.74
C ASP A 158 9.32 -9.34 12.28
N GLY A 159 10.61 -9.57 11.99
CA GLY A 159 11.17 -9.51 10.63
C GLY A 159 11.20 -8.12 10.03
N ASP A 160 11.08 -7.07 10.85
CA ASP A 160 11.13 -5.66 10.41
C ASP A 160 12.56 -5.28 10.02
N MET A 161 12.77 -4.99 8.74
CA MET A 161 14.08 -4.64 8.16
C MET A 161 14.37 -3.13 8.13
N VAL A 162 13.48 -2.31 8.67
CA VAL A 162 13.61 -0.84 8.65
C VAL A 162 13.59 -0.26 10.06
N GLY A 163 13.54 -1.11 11.06
CA GLY A 163 13.51 -0.73 12.47
C GLY A 163 13.65 -1.97 13.35
N GLY A 164 13.14 -1.91 14.56
CA GLY A 164 13.16 -3.04 15.45
C GLY A 164 14.57 -3.53 15.77
N ASP A 165 14.79 -4.84 15.65
CA ASP A 165 16.08 -5.50 15.94
C ASP A 165 16.99 -5.64 14.71
N PHE A 166 16.62 -5.10 13.53
CA PHE A 166 17.45 -5.16 12.34
C PHE A 166 18.64 -4.21 12.43
N PRO A 167 19.88 -4.70 12.23
CA PRO A 167 21.07 -3.86 12.33
C PRO A 167 21.16 -2.90 11.12
N GLY A 168 20.88 -1.61 11.37
CA GLY A 168 20.82 -0.57 10.33
C GLY A 168 22.12 -0.40 9.53
N TRP A 169 23.28 -0.78 10.09
CA TRP A 169 24.58 -0.75 9.40
C TRP A 169 24.78 -1.89 8.39
N LEU A 170 24.00 -2.97 8.51
CA LEU A 170 24.18 -4.17 7.69
C LEU A 170 23.95 -3.93 6.17
N PRO A 171 22.94 -3.17 5.73
CA PRO A 171 22.77 -2.82 4.31
C PRO A 171 23.96 -2.07 3.71
N ASP A 172 24.59 -1.20 4.47
CA ASP A 172 25.73 -0.41 4.00
C ASP A 172 27.00 -1.27 3.94
N LEU A 173 27.16 -2.25 4.82
CA LEU A 173 28.31 -3.16 4.83
C LEU A 173 28.28 -4.19 3.70
N VAL A 174 27.13 -4.86 3.47
CA VAL A 174 27.04 -6.00 2.54
C VAL A 174 26.24 -5.70 1.27
N GLY A 175 25.67 -4.50 1.16
CA GLY A 175 24.91 -4.02 0.03
C GLY A 175 23.38 -4.14 0.23
N ARG A 176 22.67 -3.07 -0.10
CA ARG A 176 21.21 -2.95 0.04
C ARG A 176 20.45 -4.02 -0.77
N GLY A 177 20.92 -4.35 -1.96
CA GLY A 177 20.31 -5.39 -2.80
C GLY A 177 20.36 -6.79 -2.19
N ARG A 178 21.39 -7.08 -1.37
CA ARG A 178 21.58 -8.36 -0.68
C ARG A 178 20.87 -8.44 0.68
N THR A 179 20.38 -7.31 1.17
CA THR A 179 19.64 -7.18 2.43
C THR A 179 18.22 -6.70 2.20
N LEU A 180 18.01 -5.40 2.01
CA LEU A 180 16.68 -4.81 1.76
C LEU A 180 16.03 -5.32 0.46
N GLY A 181 16.80 -5.88 -0.47
CA GLY A 181 16.29 -6.60 -1.64
C GLY A 181 15.57 -7.91 -1.32
N LEU A 182 15.64 -8.39 -0.06
CA LEU A 182 14.94 -9.59 0.41
C LEU A 182 13.55 -9.30 0.99
N THR A 183 13.12 -8.05 1.00
CA THR A 183 11.77 -7.66 1.44
C THR A 183 10.70 -8.08 0.43
N ASP A 184 9.44 -8.09 0.84
CA ASP A 184 8.31 -8.30 -0.06
C ASP A 184 8.06 -7.04 -0.89
N ARG A 185 8.65 -7.00 -2.06
CA ARG A 185 8.42 -5.94 -3.01
C ARG A 185 7.12 -6.19 -3.78
N ARG A 186 6.61 -5.16 -4.40
CA ARG A 186 5.32 -5.12 -5.07
C ARG A 186 4.96 -6.44 -5.80
N GLY A 187 4.12 -7.26 -5.12
CA GLY A 187 3.39 -8.38 -5.61
C GLY A 187 4.11 -9.66 -5.97
N GLU A 188 5.28 -9.83 -5.49
CA GLU A 188 5.97 -11.13 -5.60
C GLU A 188 5.37 -12.16 -4.64
N CYS A 189 4.60 -11.72 -3.63
CA CYS A 189 3.97 -12.61 -2.64
C CYS A 189 2.94 -13.54 -3.27
N ILE A 190 3.07 -14.83 -2.99
CA ILE A 190 2.15 -15.89 -3.41
C ILE A 190 1.17 -16.30 -2.30
N TYR A 191 1.08 -15.48 -1.25
CA TYR A 191 0.15 -15.65 -0.12
C TYR A 191 0.09 -17.08 0.43
N ALA A 192 -1.09 -17.68 0.52
CA ALA A 192 -1.32 -19.01 1.07
C ALA A 192 -0.55 -20.14 0.33
N ALA A 193 -0.17 -19.93 -0.93
CA ALA A 193 0.68 -20.87 -1.67
C ALA A 193 2.16 -20.86 -1.22
N CYS A 194 2.54 -19.91 -0.35
CA CYS A 194 3.91 -19.80 0.14
C CYS A 194 4.22 -20.90 1.17
N PRO A 195 5.31 -21.68 1.01
CA PRO A 195 5.70 -22.69 1.99
C PRO A 195 6.01 -22.09 3.37
N HIS A 196 6.31 -20.79 3.41
CA HIS A 196 6.58 -20.05 4.63
C HIS A 196 5.36 -19.31 5.21
N TYR A 197 4.15 -19.49 4.64
CA TYR A 197 2.96 -18.73 5.02
C TYR A 197 2.69 -18.71 6.53
N ARG A 198 2.82 -19.88 7.19
CA ARG A 198 2.60 -19.99 8.64
C ARG A 198 3.63 -19.21 9.47
N LYS A 199 4.87 -19.11 8.98
CA LYS A 199 6.00 -18.40 9.62
C LYS A 199 6.24 -17.01 9.06
N CYS A 200 5.44 -16.57 8.08
CA CYS A 200 5.59 -15.28 7.42
C CYS A 200 5.43 -14.14 8.43
N PHE A 201 6.39 -13.24 8.49
CA PHE A 201 6.37 -12.09 9.39
C PHE A 201 5.22 -11.13 9.05
N ILE A 202 4.97 -10.88 7.75
CA ILE A 202 3.88 -10.03 7.28
C ILE A 202 2.53 -10.61 7.70
N GLU A 203 2.26 -11.87 7.35
CA GLU A 203 1.01 -12.54 7.71
C GLU A 203 0.87 -12.71 9.23
N GLY A 204 1.97 -12.90 9.93
CA GLY A 204 2.02 -12.91 11.39
C GLY A 204 1.59 -11.56 11.97
N SER A 205 2.06 -10.46 11.40
CA SER A 205 1.70 -9.11 11.81
C SER A 205 0.21 -8.82 11.52
N ILE A 206 -0.33 -9.23 10.37
CA ILE A 206 -1.75 -9.14 10.01
C ILE A 206 -2.63 -9.91 11.01
N ARG A 207 -2.29 -11.17 11.28
CA ARG A 207 -3.05 -12.00 12.23
C ARG A 207 -3.02 -11.47 13.66
N ARG A 208 -1.89 -10.88 14.09
CA ARG A 208 -1.80 -10.22 15.40
C ARG A 208 -2.64 -8.95 15.45
N ALA A 209 -2.61 -8.12 14.40
CA ALA A 209 -3.40 -6.88 14.32
C ALA A 209 -4.91 -7.12 14.48
N ARG A 210 -5.43 -8.19 13.91
CA ARG A 210 -6.85 -8.58 14.06
C ARG A 210 -7.27 -8.92 15.49
N ARG A 211 -6.33 -9.23 16.37
CA ARG A 211 -6.55 -9.61 17.78
C ARG A 211 -6.01 -8.60 18.77
N ALA A 212 -5.38 -7.56 18.28
CA ALA A 212 -4.83 -6.48 19.10
C ALA A 212 -5.95 -5.57 19.63
N GLU A 213 -5.71 -4.88 20.72
CA GLU A 213 -6.53 -3.77 21.19
C GLU A 213 -6.15 -2.48 20.44
N ILE A 214 -4.85 -2.28 20.22
CA ILE A 214 -4.30 -1.09 19.54
C ILE A 214 -3.40 -1.53 18.37
N VAL A 215 -3.64 -0.94 17.21
CA VAL A 215 -2.77 -1.10 16.02
C VAL A 215 -2.16 0.26 15.70
N VAL A 216 -0.83 0.35 15.75
CA VAL A 216 -0.11 1.56 15.35
C VAL A 216 0.32 1.43 13.90
N ALA A 217 -0.02 2.40 13.05
CA ALA A 217 0.27 2.41 11.62
C ALA A 217 0.72 3.81 11.15
N ASN A 218 1.19 3.92 9.90
CA ASN A 218 1.30 5.22 9.24
C ASN A 218 0.08 5.50 8.36
N HIS A 219 -0.14 6.79 8.04
CA HIS A 219 -1.25 7.22 7.18
C HIS A 219 -1.24 6.51 5.84
N ALA A 220 -0.07 6.38 5.21
CA ALA A 220 0.07 5.72 3.92
C ALA A 220 -0.44 4.27 3.94
N LEU A 221 -0.18 3.49 5.00
CA LEU A 221 -0.67 2.12 5.11
C LEU A 221 -2.19 2.07 5.18
N VAL A 222 -2.82 2.94 5.98
CA VAL A 222 -4.28 3.01 6.11
C VAL A 222 -4.92 3.40 4.78
N MET A 223 -4.38 4.43 4.10
CA MET A 223 -4.87 4.89 2.80
C MET A 223 -4.70 3.84 1.69
N ILE A 224 -3.55 3.19 1.61
CA ILE A 224 -3.32 2.11 0.64
C ILE A 224 -4.27 0.93 0.88
N GLN A 225 -4.53 0.58 2.14
CA GLN A 225 -5.51 -0.47 2.44
C GLN A 225 -6.92 -0.08 1.99
N ALA A 226 -7.32 1.17 2.20
CA ALA A 226 -8.61 1.68 1.74
C ALA A 226 -8.69 1.71 0.21
N ALA A 227 -7.68 2.23 -0.48
CA ALA A 227 -7.60 2.25 -1.94
C ALA A 227 -7.68 0.85 -2.58
N LEU A 228 -7.20 -0.17 -1.86
CA LEU A 228 -7.28 -1.57 -2.28
C LEU A 228 -8.55 -2.30 -1.81
N GLY A 229 -9.59 -1.58 -1.40
CA GLY A 229 -10.85 -2.16 -0.97
C GLY A 229 -10.76 -2.94 0.35
N GLY A 230 -10.00 -2.43 1.33
CA GLY A 230 -9.82 -3.06 2.64
C GLY A 230 -8.56 -3.92 2.77
N GLY A 231 -7.68 -3.90 1.76
CA GLY A 231 -6.37 -4.54 1.81
C GLY A 231 -6.42 -6.07 1.93
N ASP A 232 -5.34 -6.66 2.46
CA ASP A 232 -5.24 -8.11 2.74
C ASP A 232 -6.18 -8.55 3.88
N GLU A 233 -6.73 -7.61 4.62
CA GLU A 233 -7.60 -7.84 5.78
C GLU A 233 -9.08 -7.87 5.42
N GLY A 234 -9.43 -7.44 4.19
CA GLY A 234 -10.82 -7.44 3.69
C GLY A 234 -11.74 -6.40 4.33
N THR A 235 -11.24 -5.62 5.30
CA THR A 235 -12.03 -4.61 6.01
C THR A 235 -11.20 -3.37 6.32
N ILE A 236 -11.85 -2.21 6.21
CA ILE A 236 -11.30 -0.96 6.72
C ILE A 236 -11.39 -0.98 8.25
N PRO A 237 -10.40 -0.43 8.98
CA PRO A 237 -10.47 -0.35 10.43
C PRO A 237 -11.76 0.36 10.88
N PRO A 238 -12.56 -0.23 11.79
CA PRO A 238 -13.83 0.37 12.19
C PRO A 238 -13.65 1.67 12.97
N ARG A 239 -12.52 1.81 13.67
CA ARG A 239 -12.18 3.01 14.46
C ARG A 239 -10.73 3.39 14.19
N THR A 240 -10.51 4.65 13.78
CA THR A 240 -9.19 5.15 13.46
C THR A 240 -8.96 6.54 14.07
N VAL A 241 -7.77 6.72 14.65
CA VAL A 241 -7.26 8.04 15.07
C VAL A 241 -6.13 8.41 14.12
N PHE A 242 -6.25 9.52 13.42
CA PHE A 242 -5.19 10.12 12.60
C PHE A 242 -4.51 11.22 13.41
N ASP A 243 -3.33 10.92 13.93
CA ASP A 243 -2.46 11.89 14.62
C ASP A 243 -1.54 12.57 13.62
N GLU A 244 -1.26 13.87 13.78
CA GLU A 244 -0.69 14.73 12.74
C GLU A 244 -1.59 14.80 11.50
N GLY A 245 -2.87 15.04 11.75
CA GLY A 245 -3.95 14.99 10.76
C GLY A 245 -3.80 15.93 9.56
N HIS A 246 -2.96 16.96 9.66
CA HIS A 246 -2.64 17.85 8.53
C HIS A 246 -1.92 17.14 7.37
N HIS A 247 -1.37 15.93 7.60
CA HIS A 247 -0.78 15.09 6.55
C HIS A 247 -1.72 14.00 6.00
N VAL A 248 -2.96 13.95 6.48
CA VAL A 248 -3.91 12.90 6.06
C VAL A 248 -4.22 13.01 4.57
N PHE A 249 -4.43 14.24 4.08
CA PHE A 249 -4.79 14.45 2.68
C PHE A 249 -3.62 14.26 1.73
N ASP A 250 -2.39 14.57 2.14
CA ASP A 250 -1.18 14.22 1.36
C ASP A 250 -1.06 12.70 1.21
N ALA A 251 -1.34 11.96 2.28
CA ALA A 251 -1.33 10.50 2.25
C ALA A 251 -2.48 9.93 1.40
N ALA A 252 -3.66 10.55 1.44
CA ALA A 252 -4.80 10.17 0.59
C ALA A 252 -4.50 10.45 -0.88
N ASP A 253 -4.03 11.65 -1.21
CA ASP A 253 -3.63 12.01 -2.57
C ASP A 253 -2.62 11.00 -3.13
N SER A 254 -1.56 10.72 -2.40
CA SER A 254 -0.55 9.75 -2.81
C SER A 254 -1.08 8.32 -2.98
N ALA A 255 -2.02 7.87 -2.14
CA ALA A 255 -2.54 6.51 -2.18
C ALA A 255 -3.62 6.30 -3.26
N PHE A 256 -4.38 7.34 -3.57
CA PHE A 256 -5.45 7.32 -4.58
C PHE A 256 -5.02 7.90 -5.93
N SER A 257 -3.76 8.29 -6.07
CA SER A 257 -3.15 8.68 -7.33
C SER A 257 -2.98 7.49 -8.27
N ALA A 258 -2.84 7.78 -9.56
CA ALA A 258 -2.51 6.78 -10.57
C ALA A 258 -1.30 7.22 -11.39
N HIS A 259 -0.40 6.28 -11.65
CA HIS A 259 0.81 6.52 -12.43
C HIS A 259 0.90 5.51 -13.57
N LEU A 260 1.00 5.99 -14.79
CA LEU A 260 1.31 5.19 -15.98
C LEU A 260 2.76 5.49 -16.36
N SER A 261 3.70 4.79 -15.72
CA SER A 261 5.13 5.00 -15.94
C SER A 261 5.82 3.75 -16.48
N GLY A 262 7.04 3.93 -16.99
CA GLY A 262 7.86 2.84 -17.48
C GLY A 262 8.10 1.77 -16.41
N ARG A 263 8.37 2.17 -15.17
CA ARG A 263 8.58 1.23 -14.05
C ARG A 263 7.32 0.46 -13.69
N GLU A 264 6.18 1.13 -13.55
CA GLU A 264 4.92 0.49 -13.21
C GLU A 264 4.50 -0.52 -14.28
N THR A 265 4.66 -0.17 -15.54
CA THR A 265 4.32 -1.05 -16.67
C THR A 265 5.26 -2.26 -16.77
N VAL A 266 6.57 -2.09 -16.56
CA VAL A 266 7.52 -3.20 -16.47
C VAL A 266 7.25 -4.11 -15.27
N GLU A 267 6.89 -3.55 -14.12
CA GLU A 267 6.53 -4.34 -12.95
C GLU A 267 5.30 -5.21 -13.22
N LEU A 268 4.26 -4.66 -13.87
CA LEU A 268 3.10 -5.45 -14.28
C LEU A 268 3.48 -6.55 -15.27
N ARG A 269 4.29 -6.25 -16.31
CA ARG A 269 4.78 -7.25 -17.25
C ARG A 269 5.50 -8.39 -16.53
N ARG A 270 6.42 -8.08 -15.64
CA ARG A 270 7.15 -9.09 -14.86
C ARG A 270 6.22 -9.92 -13.99
N TRP A 271 5.21 -9.32 -13.41
CA TRP A 271 4.23 -10.04 -12.62
C TRP A 271 3.40 -11.02 -13.47
N LEU A 272 3.05 -10.65 -14.69
CA LEU A 272 2.29 -11.48 -15.63
C LEU A 272 3.18 -12.57 -16.26
N LEU A 273 4.27 -12.18 -16.91
CA LEU A 273 5.10 -13.10 -17.72
C LEU A 273 6.18 -13.81 -16.89
N GLY A 274 6.55 -13.26 -15.75
CA GLY A 274 7.72 -13.70 -15.01
C GLY A 274 9.00 -13.10 -15.60
N ALA A 275 10.12 -13.77 -15.32
CA ALA A 275 11.41 -13.35 -15.82
C ALA A 275 11.56 -13.73 -17.30
N GLU A 276 11.68 -12.75 -18.14
CA GLU A 276 12.01 -12.88 -19.55
C GLU A 276 13.51 -12.63 -19.76
N GLY A 277 14.17 -13.52 -20.46
CA GLY A 277 15.60 -13.41 -20.75
C GLY A 277 16.50 -14.23 -19.82
N GLY A 278 17.57 -14.80 -20.37
CA GLY A 278 18.47 -15.74 -19.73
C GLY A 278 19.39 -15.20 -18.62
N SER A 279 19.05 -14.06 -18.01
CA SER A 279 19.78 -13.59 -16.86
C SER A 279 19.49 -14.49 -15.66
N ARG A 280 20.55 -15.13 -15.13
CA ARG A 280 20.50 -16.00 -13.94
C ARG A 280 19.92 -15.31 -12.69
N SER A 281 19.76 -13.98 -12.72
CA SER A 281 19.09 -13.17 -11.69
C SER A 281 17.56 -13.26 -11.77
N SER A 282 17.00 -13.66 -12.89
CA SER A 282 15.58 -13.58 -13.22
C SER A 282 14.77 -14.82 -12.83
N SER A 283 15.40 -15.90 -12.37
CA SER A 283 14.71 -17.12 -11.93
C SER A 283 13.81 -16.95 -10.70
N ARG A 284 13.90 -15.80 -10.03
CA ARG A 284 13.13 -15.51 -8.80
C ARG A 284 11.69 -15.07 -9.08
N ILE A 285 11.42 -14.52 -10.27
CA ILE A 285 10.12 -13.94 -10.56
C ILE A 285 9.25 -15.00 -11.23
N ARG A 286 8.27 -15.50 -10.48
CA ARG A 286 7.28 -16.45 -10.97
C ARG A 286 6.17 -15.69 -11.68
N GLY A 287 6.03 -15.87 -13.01
CA GLY A 287 4.91 -15.32 -13.77
C GLY A 287 3.55 -15.89 -13.33
N LEU A 288 2.49 -15.26 -13.83
CA LEU A 288 1.11 -15.64 -13.52
C LEU A 288 0.83 -17.12 -13.83
N LYS A 289 1.33 -17.64 -14.96
CA LYS A 289 1.12 -19.04 -15.35
C LYS A 289 1.49 -20.02 -14.24
N ARG A 290 2.68 -19.90 -13.66
CA ARG A 290 3.14 -20.78 -12.57
C ARG A 290 2.37 -20.66 -11.27
N ARG A 291 1.57 -19.61 -11.13
CA ARG A 291 0.77 -19.36 -9.92
C ARG A 291 -0.62 -19.96 -10.03
N VAL A 292 -1.11 -20.12 -11.25
CA VAL A 292 -2.52 -20.47 -11.51
C VAL A 292 -2.70 -21.78 -12.30
N GLU A 293 -1.66 -22.33 -12.92
CA GLU A 293 -1.80 -23.51 -13.82
C GLU A 293 -2.46 -24.73 -13.16
N ASP A 294 -2.31 -24.89 -11.85
CA ASP A 294 -2.95 -25.94 -11.05
C ASP A 294 -4.29 -25.49 -10.43
N LEU A 295 -4.72 -24.26 -10.70
CA LEU A 295 -5.96 -23.68 -10.19
C LEU A 295 -7.03 -23.45 -11.26
N LEU A 296 -6.78 -23.80 -12.51
CA LEU A 296 -7.64 -23.41 -13.64
C LEU A 296 -8.96 -24.20 -13.70
N GLY A 297 -9.02 -25.41 -13.10
CA GLY A 297 -10.22 -26.26 -13.16
C GLY A 297 -10.45 -26.88 -14.54
N ASP A 298 -11.66 -27.36 -14.77
CA ASP A 298 -12.04 -28.09 -15.98
C ASP A 298 -12.68 -27.19 -17.06
N ASP A 299 -12.97 -25.93 -16.75
CA ASP A 299 -13.55 -24.97 -17.70
C ASP A 299 -12.49 -24.57 -18.75
N PRO A 300 -12.68 -24.89 -20.06
CA PRO A 300 -11.70 -24.61 -21.09
C PRO A 300 -11.49 -23.11 -21.37
N GLU A 301 -12.42 -22.25 -21.01
CA GLU A 301 -12.30 -20.79 -21.19
C GLU A 301 -11.26 -20.17 -20.26
N VAL A 302 -11.01 -20.77 -19.10
CA VAL A 302 -10.09 -20.23 -18.10
C VAL A 302 -8.60 -20.36 -18.53
N PRO A 303 -8.12 -21.55 -19.00
CA PRO A 303 -6.79 -21.68 -19.61
C PRO A 303 -6.60 -20.78 -20.84
N GLU A 304 -7.61 -20.65 -21.71
CA GLU A 304 -7.56 -19.79 -22.88
C GLU A 304 -7.40 -18.32 -22.48
N ALA A 305 -8.17 -17.85 -21.49
CA ALA A 305 -8.06 -16.52 -20.96
C ALA A 305 -6.67 -16.23 -20.33
N LEU A 306 -6.05 -17.23 -19.68
CA LEU A 306 -4.68 -17.14 -19.22
C LEU A 306 -3.69 -16.94 -20.37
N ASP A 307 -3.76 -17.79 -21.40
CA ASP A 307 -2.84 -17.72 -22.54
C ASP A 307 -3.00 -16.41 -23.33
N GLU A 308 -4.22 -15.91 -23.49
CA GLU A 308 -4.48 -14.59 -24.10
C GLU A 308 -3.91 -13.46 -23.25
N THR A 309 -4.12 -13.50 -21.92
CA THR A 309 -3.53 -12.52 -20.99
C THR A 309 -2.02 -12.46 -21.14
N LEU A 310 -1.34 -13.60 -21.18
CA LEU A 310 0.12 -13.67 -21.32
C LEU A 310 0.61 -13.18 -22.69
N ARG A 311 -0.15 -13.40 -23.75
CA ARG A 311 0.18 -12.87 -25.09
C ARG A 311 0.01 -11.34 -25.12
N ALA A 312 -1.11 -10.84 -24.61
CA ALA A 312 -1.42 -9.42 -24.58
C ALA A 312 -0.47 -8.61 -23.66
N ALA A 313 0.04 -9.21 -22.59
CA ALA A 313 1.00 -8.57 -21.69
C ALA A 313 2.30 -8.10 -22.37
N ARG A 314 2.58 -8.59 -23.59
CA ARG A 314 3.73 -8.15 -24.38
C ARG A 314 3.60 -6.74 -24.94
N CYS A 315 2.44 -6.10 -24.85
CA CYS A 315 2.27 -4.68 -25.16
C CYS A 315 3.02 -3.78 -24.15
N LEU A 316 3.31 -4.30 -22.96
CA LEU A 316 4.04 -3.60 -21.91
C LEU A 316 5.56 -3.64 -22.16
N PRO A 317 6.34 -2.66 -21.67
CA PRO A 317 7.77 -2.55 -21.92
C PRO A 317 8.56 -3.75 -21.41
N ALA A 318 9.51 -4.22 -22.20
CA ALA A 318 10.45 -5.28 -21.84
C ALA A 318 11.72 -4.73 -21.18
N ASP A 319 12.55 -5.60 -20.63
CA ASP A 319 13.87 -5.21 -20.10
C ASP A 319 14.67 -4.41 -21.14
N GLY A 320 15.38 -3.37 -20.70
CA GLY A 320 16.11 -2.44 -21.58
C GLY A 320 15.25 -1.34 -22.21
N TRP A 321 13.96 -1.23 -21.88
CA TRP A 321 13.05 -0.22 -22.40
C TRP A 321 13.61 1.20 -22.30
N HIS A 322 14.25 1.52 -21.19
CA HIS A 322 14.80 2.86 -20.94
C HIS A 322 15.87 3.27 -21.97
N GLY A 323 16.78 2.35 -22.31
CA GLY A 323 17.76 2.57 -23.39
C GLY A 323 17.08 2.80 -24.74
N ARG A 324 16.06 2.01 -25.07
CA ARG A 324 15.30 2.16 -26.33
C ARG A 324 14.55 3.50 -26.42
N LEU A 325 14.06 4.04 -25.30
CA LEU A 325 13.46 5.40 -25.30
C LEU A 325 14.49 6.49 -25.57
N THR A 326 15.72 6.33 -25.11
CA THR A 326 16.78 7.32 -25.31
C THR A 326 17.42 7.24 -26.69
N GLU A 327 17.40 6.06 -27.31
CA GLU A 327 17.97 5.76 -28.64
C GLU A 327 16.95 5.87 -29.77
N ASP A 328 15.74 6.37 -29.52
CA ASP A 328 14.64 6.50 -30.49
C ASP A 328 14.23 5.15 -31.13
N ALA A 329 14.38 4.08 -30.36
CA ALA A 329 14.14 2.69 -30.77
C ALA A 329 12.96 2.06 -30.03
N ALA A 330 11.97 2.86 -29.61
CA ALA A 330 10.80 2.43 -28.84
C ALA A 330 10.06 1.28 -29.50
N ALA A 331 9.87 0.18 -28.76
CA ALA A 331 9.24 -1.05 -29.24
C ALA A 331 7.87 -1.27 -28.57
N GLY A 332 6.84 -1.42 -29.40
CA GLY A 332 5.47 -1.66 -28.92
C GLY A 332 4.74 -0.42 -28.40
N PRO A 333 3.42 -0.58 -28.11
CA PRO A 333 2.54 0.56 -27.81
C PRO A 333 2.97 1.36 -26.58
N ALA A 334 3.31 0.67 -25.48
CA ALA A 334 3.66 1.35 -24.25
C ALA A 334 4.96 2.16 -24.35
N GLU A 335 6.00 1.62 -25.03
CA GLU A 335 7.25 2.35 -25.20
C GLU A 335 7.08 3.55 -26.13
N ARG A 336 6.26 3.44 -27.20
CA ARG A 336 5.94 4.58 -28.09
C ARG A 336 5.20 5.69 -27.35
N PHE A 337 4.22 5.34 -26.52
CA PHE A 337 3.55 6.31 -25.67
C PHE A 337 4.54 6.99 -24.72
N LEU A 338 5.38 6.26 -23.99
CA LEU A 338 6.38 6.82 -23.09
C LEU A 338 7.41 7.70 -23.83
N ALA A 339 7.79 7.34 -25.07
CA ALA A 339 8.65 8.16 -25.90
C ALA A 339 7.99 9.50 -26.23
N SER A 340 6.69 9.54 -26.57
CA SER A 340 5.95 10.76 -26.82
C SER A 340 5.77 11.62 -25.55
N VAL A 341 5.59 10.99 -24.39
CA VAL A 341 5.61 11.69 -23.09
C VAL A 341 6.95 12.39 -22.90
N ARG A 342 8.05 11.65 -23.05
CA ARG A 342 9.40 12.19 -22.93
C ARG A 342 9.63 13.34 -23.92
N GLN A 343 9.21 13.19 -25.17
CA GLN A 343 9.30 14.23 -26.20
C GLN A 343 8.59 15.52 -25.78
N GLN A 344 7.34 15.43 -25.28
CA GLN A 344 6.60 16.60 -24.85
C GLN A 344 7.24 17.28 -23.64
N VAL A 345 7.73 16.53 -22.64
CA VAL A 345 8.42 17.08 -21.48
C VAL A 345 9.65 17.87 -21.92
N TYR A 346 10.55 17.25 -22.70
CA TYR A 346 11.76 17.92 -23.16
C TYR A 346 11.54 19.12 -24.07
N ALA A 347 10.44 19.13 -24.84
CA ALA A 347 10.08 20.27 -25.70
C ALA A 347 9.61 21.50 -24.91
N ARG A 348 9.16 21.32 -23.67
CA ARG A 348 8.52 22.40 -22.89
C ARG A 348 9.33 22.88 -21.70
N VAL A 349 10.21 22.06 -21.18
CA VAL A 349 11.04 22.48 -20.03
C VAL A 349 12.07 23.50 -20.45
N THR A 350 12.23 24.54 -19.63
CA THR A 350 13.18 25.63 -19.89
C THR A 350 14.63 25.26 -19.60
N ARG A 351 14.85 24.25 -18.76
CA ARG A 351 16.20 23.80 -18.34
C ARG A 351 16.32 22.28 -18.43
N PRO A 352 16.48 21.72 -19.63
CA PRO A 352 16.58 20.26 -19.81
C PRO A 352 17.81 19.63 -19.17
N GLY A 353 18.82 20.41 -18.77
CA GLY A 353 20.01 19.94 -18.05
C GLY A 353 19.89 19.96 -16.52
N ASP A 354 18.73 20.29 -15.95
CA ASP A 354 18.52 20.32 -14.51
C ASP A 354 18.71 18.90 -13.93
N PRO A 355 19.41 18.73 -12.77
CA PRO A 355 19.59 17.43 -12.14
C PRO A 355 18.29 16.84 -11.54
N TYR A 356 17.27 17.67 -11.33
CA TYR A 356 15.97 17.29 -10.77
C TYR A 356 15.00 16.74 -11.84
N SER A 357 13.92 16.09 -11.39
CA SER A 357 12.86 15.62 -12.27
C SER A 357 12.25 16.76 -13.09
N LEU A 358 11.88 16.46 -14.33
CA LEU A 358 11.29 17.41 -15.27
C LEU A 358 9.80 17.13 -15.38
N GLU A 359 9.00 18.17 -15.26
CA GLU A 359 7.55 18.08 -15.29
C GLU A 359 6.95 19.09 -16.29
N THR A 360 5.83 18.72 -16.90
CA THR A 360 5.05 19.63 -17.75
C THR A 360 3.58 19.24 -17.75
N GLU A 361 2.74 20.21 -18.06
CA GLU A 361 1.31 19.98 -18.24
C GLU A 361 1.06 19.00 -19.40
N LEU A 362 0.05 18.14 -19.23
CA LEU A 362 -0.40 17.25 -20.30
C LEU A 362 -0.95 18.06 -21.48
N ARG A 363 -1.69 19.14 -21.21
CA ARG A 363 -2.42 19.90 -22.22
C ARG A 363 -1.74 21.23 -22.58
N PRO A 364 -1.80 21.63 -23.86
CA PRO A 364 -2.27 20.87 -25.02
C PRO A 364 -1.32 19.69 -25.33
N ALA A 365 -1.86 18.52 -25.62
CA ALA A 365 -1.04 17.34 -25.96
C ALA A 365 -0.51 17.45 -27.40
N ILE A 366 0.73 17.02 -27.64
CA ILE A 366 1.25 16.87 -29.00
C ILE A 366 0.57 15.69 -29.71
N GLN A 367 0.42 15.75 -31.03
CA GLN A 367 -0.28 14.72 -31.78
C GLN A 367 0.30 13.29 -31.58
N PRO A 368 1.63 13.08 -31.58
CA PRO A 368 2.20 11.76 -31.27
C PRO A 368 1.81 11.20 -29.90
N LEU A 369 1.55 12.06 -28.91
CA LEU A 369 1.10 11.62 -27.57
C LEU A 369 -0.37 11.18 -27.62
N VAL A 370 -1.23 11.91 -28.33
CA VAL A 370 -2.65 11.55 -28.51
C VAL A 370 -2.78 10.22 -29.26
N ASP A 371 -2.05 10.06 -30.36
CA ASP A 371 -2.04 8.84 -31.17
C ASP A 371 -1.49 7.65 -30.36
N GLY A 372 -0.39 7.86 -29.64
CA GLY A 372 0.20 6.85 -28.74
C GLY A 372 -0.72 6.46 -27.59
N ALA A 373 -1.49 7.40 -27.05
CA ALA A 373 -2.49 7.13 -26.00
C ALA A 373 -3.62 6.25 -26.55
N ALA A 374 -4.13 6.53 -27.75
CA ALA A 374 -5.18 5.72 -28.37
C ALA A 374 -4.69 4.30 -28.71
N GLU A 375 -3.47 4.17 -29.22
CA GLU A 375 -2.86 2.88 -29.51
C GLU A 375 -2.65 2.06 -28.23
N LEU A 376 -2.13 2.68 -27.19
CA LEU A 376 -1.89 2.00 -25.90
C LEU A 376 -3.20 1.64 -25.21
N ASP A 377 -4.24 2.47 -25.22
CA ASP A 377 -5.55 2.12 -24.64
C ASP A 377 -6.13 0.87 -25.32
N THR A 378 -6.04 0.79 -26.66
CA THR A 378 -6.47 -0.40 -27.42
C THR A 378 -5.69 -1.64 -26.99
N ALA A 379 -4.38 -1.53 -26.84
CA ALA A 379 -3.53 -2.65 -26.41
C ALA A 379 -3.80 -3.07 -24.95
N LEU A 380 -4.06 -2.12 -24.07
CA LEU A 380 -4.44 -2.39 -22.67
C LEU A 380 -5.84 -2.98 -22.55
N GLU A 381 -6.78 -2.60 -23.43
CA GLU A 381 -8.09 -3.28 -23.49
C GLU A 381 -7.94 -4.74 -23.89
N ALA A 382 -7.08 -5.04 -24.87
CA ALA A 382 -6.77 -6.41 -25.28
C ALA A 382 -6.09 -7.23 -24.14
N LEU A 383 -5.43 -6.57 -23.18
CA LEU A 383 -4.90 -7.18 -21.97
C LEU A 383 -5.99 -7.31 -20.87
N TYR A 384 -6.80 -6.30 -20.69
CA TYR A 384 -7.79 -6.21 -19.62
C TYR A 384 -8.88 -7.28 -19.75
N ARG A 385 -9.43 -7.45 -20.95
CA ARG A 385 -10.55 -8.40 -21.18
C ARG A 385 -10.22 -9.86 -20.83
N PRO A 386 -9.14 -10.47 -21.34
CA PRO A 386 -8.81 -11.84 -20.97
C PRO A 386 -8.42 -11.96 -19.50
N MET A 387 -7.75 -10.97 -18.93
CA MET A 387 -7.42 -10.96 -17.51
C MET A 387 -8.68 -10.91 -16.62
N LYS A 388 -9.72 -10.18 -17.04
CA LYS A 388 -11.02 -10.17 -16.37
C LYS A 388 -11.72 -11.53 -16.50
N ARG A 389 -11.74 -12.16 -17.68
CA ARG A 389 -12.29 -13.52 -17.86
C ARG A 389 -11.57 -14.55 -16.99
N LEU A 390 -10.25 -14.49 -16.92
CA LEU A 390 -9.47 -15.35 -16.03
C LEU A 390 -9.85 -15.15 -14.55
N HIS A 391 -9.98 -13.90 -14.10
CA HIS A 391 -10.42 -13.57 -12.75
C HIS A 391 -11.81 -14.13 -12.47
N ASP A 392 -12.77 -13.86 -13.36
CA ASP A 392 -14.18 -14.24 -13.18
C ASP A 392 -14.36 -15.78 -13.23
N GLY A 393 -13.62 -16.47 -14.11
CA GLY A 393 -13.61 -17.94 -14.16
C GLY A 393 -13.05 -18.59 -12.89
N LEU A 394 -11.92 -18.07 -12.39
CA LEU A 394 -11.38 -18.53 -11.11
C LEU A 394 -12.32 -18.25 -9.94
N HIS A 395 -13.02 -17.11 -9.96
CA HIS A 395 -14.00 -16.77 -8.93
C HIS A 395 -15.23 -17.66 -8.99
N ALA A 396 -15.76 -17.91 -10.20
CA ALA A 396 -16.90 -18.81 -10.40
C ALA A 396 -16.61 -20.24 -9.92
N ARG A 397 -15.38 -20.71 -10.07
CA ARG A 397 -14.93 -22.01 -9.57
C ARG A 397 -15.10 -22.15 -8.04
N LEU A 398 -14.90 -21.06 -7.27
CA LEU A 398 -15.08 -21.08 -5.81
C LEU A 398 -16.51 -21.44 -5.39
N ASP A 399 -17.49 -21.03 -6.18
CA ASP A 399 -18.90 -21.27 -5.92
C ASP A 399 -19.33 -22.62 -6.51
N ALA A 400 -18.93 -22.94 -7.74
CA ALA A 400 -19.30 -24.16 -8.43
C ALA A 400 -18.72 -25.43 -7.78
N GLU A 401 -17.48 -25.38 -7.30
CA GLU A 401 -16.79 -26.51 -6.66
C GLU A 401 -16.68 -26.33 -5.13
N ALA A 402 -17.65 -25.64 -4.50
CA ALA A 402 -17.57 -25.26 -3.09
C ALA A 402 -17.39 -26.44 -2.12
N GLU A 403 -17.93 -27.61 -2.45
CA GLU A 403 -17.85 -28.83 -1.63
C GLU A 403 -16.61 -29.68 -1.94
N ASP A 404 -16.07 -29.59 -3.16
CA ASP A 404 -14.97 -30.43 -3.63
C ASP A 404 -13.59 -29.80 -3.40
N LEU A 405 -13.52 -28.46 -3.33
CA LEU A 405 -12.26 -27.74 -3.12
C LEU A 405 -11.76 -27.89 -1.67
N ASP A 406 -10.55 -28.40 -1.53
CA ASP A 406 -9.85 -28.34 -0.24
C ASP A 406 -9.57 -26.89 0.20
N SER A 407 -9.41 -26.70 1.51
CA SER A 407 -9.23 -25.36 2.09
C SER A 407 -8.00 -24.61 1.60
N ASP A 408 -6.94 -25.32 1.17
CA ASP A 408 -5.72 -24.70 0.67
C ASP A 408 -5.90 -24.19 -0.76
N THR A 409 -6.50 -25.02 -1.63
CA THR A 409 -6.84 -24.66 -3.01
C THR A 409 -7.81 -23.48 -3.05
N ARG A 410 -8.88 -23.49 -2.21
CA ARG A 410 -9.80 -22.37 -2.07
C ARG A 410 -9.07 -21.07 -1.74
N ARG A 411 -8.22 -21.07 -0.71
CA ARG A 411 -7.44 -19.88 -0.30
C ARG A 411 -6.49 -19.39 -1.40
N ARG A 412 -5.91 -20.30 -2.17
CA ARG A 412 -5.01 -19.95 -3.29
C ARG A 412 -5.78 -19.29 -4.43
N ILE A 413 -6.98 -19.79 -4.77
CA ILE A 413 -7.85 -19.16 -5.77
C ILE A 413 -8.26 -17.75 -5.29
N GLU A 414 -8.76 -17.61 -4.07
CA GLU A 414 -9.13 -16.30 -3.49
C GLU A 414 -7.96 -15.30 -3.51
N ALA A 415 -6.76 -15.74 -3.13
CA ALA A 415 -5.56 -14.90 -3.15
C ALA A 415 -5.15 -14.50 -4.57
N THR A 416 -5.32 -15.40 -5.53
CA THR A 416 -5.06 -15.13 -6.95
C THR A 416 -6.05 -14.14 -7.52
N CYS A 417 -7.35 -14.32 -7.27
CA CYS A 417 -8.39 -13.37 -7.68
C CYS A 417 -8.12 -11.96 -7.10
N ARG A 418 -7.81 -11.87 -5.80
CA ARG A 418 -7.42 -10.58 -5.20
C ARG A 418 -6.21 -9.95 -5.88
N SER A 419 -5.19 -10.75 -6.21
CA SER A 419 -4.00 -10.26 -6.88
C SER A 419 -4.26 -9.80 -8.31
N LEU A 420 -5.05 -10.58 -9.09
CA LEU A 420 -5.51 -10.20 -10.43
C LEU A 420 -6.31 -8.90 -10.40
N ASN A 421 -7.24 -8.76 -9.47
CA ASN A 421 -8.04 -7.56 -9.34
C ASN A 421 -7.15 -6.34 -9.04
N ARG A 422 -6.33 -6.38 -7.99
CA ARG A 422 -5.55 -5.22 -7.52
C ARG A 422 -4.45 -4.80 -8.47
N ARG A 423 -3.68 -5.77 -8.98
CA ARG A 423 -2.48 -5.50 -9.79
C ARG A 423 -2.77 -5.39 -11.25
N GLY A 424 -3.74 -6.17 -11.70
CA GLY A 424 -4.11 -6.21 -13.10
C GLY A 424 -5.27 -5.27 -13.38
N LEU A 425 -6.46 -5.67 -12.95
CA LEU A 425 -7.70 -5.01 -13.40
C LEU A 425 -7.81 -3.56 -12.92
N MET A 426 -7.58 -3.29 -11.63
CA MET A 426 -7.66 -1.92 -11.10
C MET A 426 -6.58 -1.02 -11.73
N GLN A 427 -5.35 -1.50 -11.80
CA GLN A 427 -4.23 -0.70 -12.32
C GLN A 427 -4.37 -0.44 -13.82
N VAL A 428 -4.64 -1.48 -14.63
CA VAL A 428 -4.85 -1.33 -16.07
C VAL A 428 -6.10 -0.49 -16.37
N GLY A 429 -7.17 -0.66 -15.58
CA GLY A 429 -8.38 0.17 -15.67
C GLY A 429 -8.08 1.65 -15.43
N ALA A 430 -7.31 1.97 -14.38
CA ALA A 430 -6.88 3.34 -14.09
C ALA A 430 -6.03 3.92 -15.24
N TRP A 431 -5.07 3.15 -15.77
CA TRP A 431 -4.26 3.58 -16.90
C TRP A 431 -5.08 3.86 -18.15
N ARG A 432 -6.07 3.01 -18.46
CA ARG A 432 -6.98 3.21 -19.59
C ARG A 432 -7.79 4.50 -19.43
N ASN A 433 -8.33 4.76 -18.25
CA ASN A 433 -9.04 6.00 -17.95
C ASN A 433 -8.14 7.25 -18.12
N MET A 434 -6.85 7.13 -17.75
CA MET A 434 -5.88 8.22 -17.96
C MET A 434 -5.59 8.45 -19.46
N LEU A 435 -5.41 7.37 -20.23
CA LEU A 435 -5.16 7.43 -21.67
C LEU A 435 -6.36 7.99 -22.44
N GLN A 436 -7.58 7.61 -22.08
CA GLN A 436 -8.81 8.13 -22.66
C GLN A 436 -8.95 9.63 -22.37
N ALA A 437 -8.68 10.04 -21.13
CA ALA A 437 -8.68 11.46 -20.78
C ALA A 437 -7.56 12.26 -21.47
N ALA A 438 -6.42 11.65 -21.78
CA ALA A 438 -5.34 12.31 -22.52
C ALA A 438 -5.71 12.62 -23.99
N GLN A 439 -6.70 11.93 -24.53
CA GLN A 439 -7.25 12.16 -25.87
C GLN A 439 -8.32 13.28 -25.87
N ASP A 440 -8.84 13.65 -24.70
CA ASP A 440 -9.83 14.73 -24.57
C ASP A 440 -9.12 16.07 -24.33
N ALA A 441 -9.50 17.08 -25.09
CA ALA A 441 -8.93 18.42 -25.00
C ALA A 441 -9.29 19.12 -23.68
N ALA A 442 -10.46 18.86 -23.09
CA ALA A 442 -10.90 19.47 -21.84
C ALA A 442 -10.31 18.79 -20.61
N GLY A 443 -10.23 17.45 -20.65
CA GLY A 443 -9.82 16.64 -19.49
C GLY A 443 -10.89 16.54 -18.40
N PRO A 444 -10.67 15.70 -17.38
CA PRO A 444 -11.59 15.52 -16.27
C PRO A 444 -11.42 16.61 -15.21
N ASP A 445 -12.50 17.21 -14.72
CA ASP A 445 -12.48 18.26 -13.70
C ASP A 445 -12.00 17.75 -12.31
N ALA A 446 -12.19 16.45 -12.03
CA ALA A 446 -11.84 15.86 -10.74
C ALA A 446 -10.34 15.55 -10.59
N PHE A 447 -9.56 15.59 -11.67
CA PHE A 447 -8.17 15.16 -11.69
C PHE A 447 -7.24 16.19 -12.31
N VAL A 448 -6.00 16.19 -11.83
CA VAL A 448 -4.87 16.86 -12.47
C VAL A 448 -4.01 15.78 -13.13
N ASP A 449 -3.80 15.92 -14.43
CA ASP A 449 -2.92 15.06 -15.23
C ASP A 449 -1.69 15.84 -15.69
N TRP A 450 -0.49 15.27 -15.45
CA TRP A 450 0.76 15.86 -15.94
C TRP A 450 1.74 14.81 -16.41
N LEU A 451 2.76 15.24 -17.13
CA LEU A 451 3.83 14.43 -17.66
C LEU A 451 5.11 14.65 -16.87
N MET A 452 5.82 13.57 -16.56
CA MET A 452 7.07 13.65 -15.80
C MET A 452 8.15 12.75 -16.40
N VAL A 453 9.38 13.26 -16.38
CA VAL A 453 10.62 12.50 -16.51
C VAL A 453 11.31 12.52 -15.17
N GLU A 454 11.25 11.40 -14.44
CA GLU A 454 11.92 11.25 -13.15
C GLU A 454 13.44 11.13 -13.37
N ARG A 455 14.22 11.87 -12.58
CA ARG A 455 15.67 11.91 -12.69
C ARG A 455 16.35 11.64 -11.35
N ALA A 456 17.51 11.00 -11.44
CA ALA A 456 18.43 10.86 -10.33
C ALA A 456 19.83 11.23 -10.82
N ASP A 457 20.50 12.16 -10.14
CA ASP A 457 21.82 12.66 -10.50
C ASP A 457 21.91 13.11 -11.97
N GLY A 458 20.87 13.76 -12.47
CA GLY A 458 20.80 14.27 -13.84
C GLY A 458 20.54 13.21 -14.92
N ARG A 459 20.28 11.95 -14.53
CA ARG A 459 19.95 10.86 -15.47
C ARG A 459 18.48 10.52 -15.38
N ASP A 460 17.83 10.37 -16.52
CA ASP A 460 16.45 9.89 -16.58
C ASP A 460 16.39 8.49 -15.98
N ILE A 461 15.45 8.24 -15.08
CA ILE A 461 15.26 6.96 -14.41
C ILE A 461 13.86 6.39 -14.59
N ASP A 462 12.87 7.24 -14.89
CA ASP A 462 11.51 6.84 -15.26
C ASP A 462 10.85 7.94 -16.11
N VAL A 463 9.81 7.56 -16.85
CA VAL A 463 8.99 8.46 -17.67
C VAL A 463 7.54 8.06 -17.52
N GLY A 464 6.63 9.02 -17.35
CA GLY A 464 5.22 8.65 -17.17
C GLY A 464 4.23 9.79 -17.25
N LEU A 465 2.97 9.38 -17.35
CA LEU A 465 1.77 10.18 -17.14
C LEU A 465 1.31 9.94 -15.70
N HIS A 466 1.06 11.02 -14.99
CA HIS A 466 0.66 11.03 -13.58
C HIS A 466 -0.71 11.65 -13.45
N ARG A 467 -1.51 11.15 -12.52
CA ARG A 467 -2.85 11.63 -12.19
C ARG A 467 -3.01 11.73 -10.68
N HIS A 468 -3.43 12.90 -10.21
CA HIS A 468 -3.85 13.12 -8.83
C HIS A 468 -5.26 13.69 -8.77
N TRP A 469 -5.90 13.56 -7.63
CA TRP A 469 -7.16 14.22 -7.38
C TRP A 469 -6.95 15.72 -7.18
N VAL A 470 -7.83 16.54 -7.76
CA VAL A 470 -7.85 18.00 -7.46
C VAL A 470 -8.20 18.22 -6.00
N ASP A 471 -9.11 17.41 -5.48
CA ASP A 471 -9.54 17.42 -4.09
C ASP A 471 -9.40 16.02 -3.48
N PRO A 472 -8.29 15.74 -2.73
CA PRO A 472 -8.05 14.45 -2.12
C PRO A 472 -9.02 14.13 -0.97
N THR A 473 -9.85 15.09 -0.52
CA THR A 473 -10.88 14.83 0.48
C THR A 473 -12.00 13.94 -0.08
N GLN A 474 -12.25 13.99 -1.39
CA GLN A 474 -13.27 13.16 -2.05
C GLN A 474 -12.97 11.66 -1.92
N PRO A 475 -11.83 11.13 -2.40
CA PRO A 475 -11.51 9.72 -2.21
C PRO A 475 -11.32 9.35 -0.73
N PHE A 476 -10.81 10.26 0.11
CA PHE A 476 -10.74 10.03 1.55
C PHE A 476 -12.14 9.83 2.14
N ALA A 477 -13.09 10.70 1.85
CA ALA A 477 -14.46 10.58 2.35
C ALA A 477 -15.10 9.28 1.87
N GLN A 478 -15.01 8.96 0.59
CA GLN A 478 -15.64 7.78 -0.02
C GLN A 478 -15.04 6.46 0.46
N PHE A 479 -13.71 6.36 0.49
CA PHE A 479 -13.04 5.06 0.69
C PHE A 479 -12.52 4.86 2.11
N VAL A 480 -12.39 5.91 2.91
CA VAL A 480 -11.84 5.82 4.28
C VAL A 480 -12.88 6.20 5.32
N ALA A 481 -13.53 7.37 5.19
CA ALA A 481 -14.43 7.88 6.20
C ALA A 481 -15.78 7.13 6.21
N GLN A 482 -16.50 7.11 5.09
CA GLN A 482 -17.82 6.49 5.00
C GLN A 482 -17.87 5.03 5.47
N PRO A 483 -16.90 4.15 5.10
CA PRO A 483 -16.92 2.76 5.57
C PRO A 483 -16.57 2.62 7.05
N SER A 484 -15.94 3.62 7.68
CA SER A 484 -15.57 3.55 9.10
C SER A 484 -16.80 3.76 10.03
N GLN A 485 -16.69 3.34 11.27
CA GLN A 485 -17.72 3.61 12.28
C GLN A 485 -17.44 4.91 13.04
N GLY A 486 -16.17 5.25 13.20
CA GLY A 486 -15.77 6.50 13.84
C GLY A 486 -14.30 6.81 13.63
N MET A 487 -14.02 8.12 13.58
CA MET A 487 -12.72 8.61 13.19
C MET A 487 -12.39 9.89 13.96
N VAL A 488 -11.14 9.98 14.38
CA VAL A 488 -10.54 11.20 14.93
C VAL A 488 -9.47 11.69 13.99
N ILE A 489 -9.52 12.93 13.58
CA ILE A 489 -8.41 13.62 12.90
C ILE A 489 -7.92 14.70 13.85
N THR A 490 -6.68 14.58 14.30
CA THR A 490 -6.11 15.51 15.29
C THR A 490 -4.72 15.99 14.87
N SER A 491 -4.48 17.27 15.11
CA SER A 491 -3.18 17.93 14.88
C SER A 491 -3.00 19.13 15.79
N ALA A 492 -1.81 19.68 15.79
CA ALA A 492 -1.56 20.98 16.39
C ALA A 492 -2.12 22.15 15.54
N THR A 493 -2.28 21.91 14.25
CA THR A 493 -2.73 22.89 13.25
C THR A 493 -3.64 22.19 12.25
N LEU A 494 -4.94 22.43 12.31
CA LEU A 494 -5.95 21.95 11.35
C LEU A 494 -6.63 23.09 10.58
N THR A 495 -6.37 24.34 10.97
CA THR A 495 -6.88 25.53 10.32
C THR A 495 -5.79 26.18 9.47
N ASP A 496 -6.17 26.79 8.35
CA ASP A 496 -5.27 27.50 7.45
C ASP A 496 -4.89 28.92 7.90
N GLY A 497 -5.28 29.31 9.12
CA GLY A 497 -5.08 30.65 9.67
C GLY A 497 -6.18 31.64 9.32
N SER A 498 -7.13 31.32 8.43
CA SER A 498 -8.34 32.12 8.17
C SER A 498 -9.37 31.98 9.29
N GLY A 499 -9.25 30.94 10.10
CA GLY A 499 -10.24 30.54 11.11
C GLY A 499 -11.34 29.63 10.55
N ASP A 500 -11.36 29.37 9.24
CA ASP A 500 -12.24 28.40 8.60
C ASP A 500 -11.66 26.98 8.76
N ARG A 501 -12.54 26.02 9.01
CA ARG A 501 -12.21 24.60 9.24
C ARG A 501 -12.63 23.73 8.09
#